data_27e44f3139c1acc60373184230d18863
#
_entry.id   27e44f3139c1acc60373184230d18863
#
_cell.length_a   1.000
_cell.length_b   1.000
_cell.length_c   1.000
_cell.angle_alpha   90.00
_cell.angle_beta   90.00
_cell.angle_gamma   90.00
#
_symmetry.space_group_name_H-M   'P 1'
#
loop_
_entity.id
_entity.type
_entity.pdbx_description
1 polymer ?
#
loop_
_entity_poly.entity_id
_entity_poly.type
_entity_poly.pdbx_seq_one_letter_code
_entity_poly.pdbx_strand_id
1 'polypeptide(L)'
;MSFPGARFILYAFLVPMACVALRAAGIANTPCPGSGTLDQLIALNSNATPGCTIDGLNYSAFAWNETGGDTTVAANQVSFTTNTMPGGLGVLDFSSSQFSVTGTNSLNYTLTYEIDPPPIIIRMFDQDLFDPVRIPGVADVATAICLGAAWVGAVCPTATTASVDTFDHGGGVNQLTNSVTFAPQSTVGISTVINLQGGGTGSAAITGFGDTTQMIPEPAAYLLVALGLAALVWLRSKRARLVSISVRRSD
;
A
#
# COMPACT_ATOMS: atom_id res chain seq x y z
N MET A 1 38.27 5.39 -54.98
CA MET A 1 36.84 5.64 -54.62
C MET A 1 36.69 5.50 -53.14
N SER A 2 36.54 6.62 -52.45
CA SER A 2 36.50 6.69 -50.96
C SER A 2 35.04 6.83 -50.54
N PHE A 3 34.55 5.94 -49.68
CA PHE A 3 33.20 6.02 -49.12
C PHE A 3 33.23 6.76 -47.79
N PRO A 4 32.61 7.97 -47.67
CA PRO A 4 32.36 8.61 -46.38
C PRO A 4 30.96 8.29 -45.93
N GLY A 5 30.79 7.40 -44.95
CA GLY A 5 29.41 7.08 -44.53
C GLY A 5 29.25 6.28 -43.25
N ALA A 6 30.16 6.38 -42.28
CA ALA A 6 30.04 5.52 -41.04
C ALA A 6 30.24 6.30 -39.73
N ARG A 7 29.99 7.60 -39.66
CA ARG A 7 30.24 8.37 -38.40
C ARG A 7 29.02 9.04 -37.76
N PHE A 8 27.79 8.83 -38.24
CA PHE A 8 26.62 9.60 -37.76
C PHE A 8 25.61 8.84 -36.90
N ILE A 9 25.83 7.59 -36.55
CA ILE A 9 24.82 6.79 -35.80
C ILE A 9 25.11 6.65 -34.29
N LEU A 10 26.24 7.15 -33.81
CA LEU A 10 26.62 6.92 -32.39
C LEU A 10 26.16 8.01 -31.40
N TYR A 11 25.63 9.12 -31.87
CA TYR A 11 25.22 10.25 -30.99
C TYR A 11 23.73 10.29 -30.61
N ALA A 12 22.89 9.47 -31.20
CA ALA A 12 21.44 9.51 -30.96
C ALA A 12 20.96 8.68 -29.75
N PHE A 13 21.82 7.87 -29.14
CA PHE A 13 21.41 6.98 -28.03
C PHE A 13 21.86 7.42 -26.63
N LEU A 14 22.55 8.55 -26.49
CA LEU A 14 23.09 8.99 -25.19
C LEU A 14 22.29 10.11 -24.50
N VAL A 15 21.25 10.64 -25.11
CA VAL A 15 20.51 11.80 -24.55
C VAL A 15 19.30 11.46 -23.68
N PRO A 16 18.60 10.32 -23.79
CA PRO A 16 17.45 10.09 -22.91
C PRO A 16 17.76 9.50 -21.52
N MET A 17 19.01 9.21 -21.19
CA MET A 17 19.32 8.55 -19.91
C MET A 17 19.53 9.51 -18.72
N ALA A 18 19.53 10.81 -18.96
CA ALA A 18 19.81 11.81 -17.91
C ALA A 18 18.57 12.37 -17.18
N CYS A 19 17.35 12.03 -17.60
CA CYS A 19 16.13 12.60 -16.98
C CYS A 19 15.41 11.70 -15.98
N VAL A 20 15.88 10.48 -15.69
CA VAL A 20 15.19 9.55 -14.79
C VAL A 20 15.78 9.55 -13.36
N ALA A 21 16.88 10.24 -13.11
CA ALA A 21 17.60 10.16 -11.84
C ALA A 21 17.25 11.23 -10.78
N LEU A 22 16.18 12.01 -10.92
CA LEU A 22 15.95 13.19 -10.05
C LEU A 22 14.72 13.10 -9.13
N ARG A 23 14.23 11.93 -8.79
CA ARG A 23 13.18 11.76 -7.76
C ARG A 23 13.48 10.68 -6.72
N ALA A 24 14.71 10.47 -6.36
CA ALA A 24 15.08 9.53 -5.30
C ALA A 24 15.80 10.23 -4.14
N ALA A 25 15.50 11.51 -3.89
CA ALA A 25 16.04 12.21 -2.73
C ALA A 25 14.93 12.41 -1.69
N GLY A 26 14.89 11.57 -0.66
CA GLY A 26 14.35 11.99 0.60
C GLY A 26 13.25 11.18 1.27
N ILE A 27 13.07 9.88 1.00
CA ILE A 27 12.32 9.05 1.93
C ILE A 27 13.36 8.28 2.76
N ALA A 28 13.60 8.73 3.99
CA ALA A 28 14.31 7.92 4.96
C ALA A 28 13.41 6.74 5.29
N ASN A 29 13.72 5.57 4.73
CA ASN A 29 12.96 4.34 4.93
C ASN A 29 13.25 3.79 6.32
N THR A 30 12.60 4.36 7.33
CA THR A 30 12.57 3.74 8.65
C THR A 30 11.52 2.64 8.60
N PRO A 31 11.88 1.36 8.80
CA PRO A 31 10.89 0.30 8.89
C PRO A 31 9.86 0.60 9.96
N CYS A 32 8.59 0.26 9.70
CA CYS A 32 7.58 0.32 10.74
C CYS A 32 7.94 -0.64 11.87
N PRO A 33 7.65 -0.30 13.13
CA PRO A 33 7.73 -1.27 14.21
C PRO A 33 6.89 -2.50 13.87
N GLY A 34 7.39 -3.69 14.18
CA GLY A 34 6.66 -4.94 13.92
C GLY A 34 5.34 -5.05 14.69
N SER A 35 5.24 -4.32 15.81
CA SER A 35 4.03 -4.17 16.63
C SER A 35 4.15 -2.97 17.55
N GLY A 36 3.00 -2.47 18.03
CA GLY A 36 2.95 -1.33 18.94
C GLY A 36 1.52 -0.86 19.15
N THR A 37 1.36 0.40 19.55
CA THR A 37 0.06 1.05 19.69
C THR A 37 -0.12 2.16 18.66
N LEU A 38 -1.36 2.43 18.26
CA LEU A 38 -1.68 3.36 17.16
C LEU A 38 -1.18 4.79 17.44
N ASP A 39 -1.12 5.23 18.70
CA ASP A 39 -0.52 6.51 19.06
C ASP A 39 0.97 6.60 18.69
N GLN A 40 1.70 5.47 18.69
CA GLN A 40 3.09 5.43 18.23
C GLN A 40 3.18 5.65 16.71
N LEU A 41 2.26 5.08 15.90
CA LEU A 41 2.20 5.39 14.47
C LEU A 41 1.82 6.85 14.21
N ILE A 42 0.87 7.39 14.98
CA ILE A 42 0.47 8.80 14.90
C ILE A 42 1.66 9.72 15.25
N ALA A 43 2.47 9.35 16.23
CA ALA A 43 3.66 10.11 16.60
C ALA A 43 4.71 10.21 15.49
N LEU A 44 4.74 9.24 14.56
CA LEU A 44 5.64 9.27 13.40
C LEU A 44 5.33 10.41 12.42
N ASN A 45 4.12 10.97 12.44
CA ASN A 45 3.76 12.11 11.58
C ASN A 45 4.58 13.38 11.90
N SER A 46 5.12 13.50 13.12
CA SER A 46 5.92 14.65 13.56
C SER A 46 7.41 14.56 13.20
N ASN A 47 7.86 13.46 12.63
CA ASN A 47 9.24 13.26 12.24
C ASN A 47 9.61 14.12 11.02
N ALA A 48 10.90 14.40 10.84
CA ALA A 48 11.42 15.10 9.66
C ALA A 48 11.12 14.35 8.35
N THR A 49 10.97 13.04 8.43
CA THR A 49 10.46 12.14 7.39
C THR A 49 9.25 11.42 7.97
N PRO A 50 8.02 11.93 7.75
CA PRO A 50 6.83 11.37 8.36
C PRO A 50 6.55 9.95 7.88
N GLY A 51 6.11 9.10 8.83
CA GLY A 51 5.71 7.73 8.54
C GLY A 51 6.80 6.68 8.72
N CYS A 52 6.52 5.49 8.22
CA CYS A 52 7.39 4.31 8.26
C CYS A 52 7.11 3.40 7.06
N THR A 53 7.98 2.42 6.80
CA THR A 53 7.86 1.55 5.63
C THR A 53 7.54 0.09 5.99
N ILE A 54 6.63 -0.51 5.22
CA ILE A 54 6.34 -1.95 5.22
C ILE A 54 6.54 -2.41 3.77
N ASP A 55 7.48 -3.31 3.55
CA ASP A 55 7.79 -3.89 2.23
C ASP A 55 8.01 -2.85 1.11
N GLY A 56 8.62 -1.71 1.44
CA GLY A 56 8.91 -0.63 0.49
C GLY A 56 7.77 0.37 0.28
N LEU A 57 6.58 0.15 0.86
CA LEU A 57 5.50 1.12 0.93
C LEU A 57 5.70 2.07 2.11
N ASN A 58 5.56 3.36 1.89
CA ASN A 58 5.59 4.34 2.97
C ASN A 58 4.17 4.57 3.51
N TYR A 59 3.97 4.31 4.78
CA TYR A 59 2.73 4.55 5.52
C TYR A 59 2.89 5.80 6.37
N SER A 60 2.03 6.78 6.20
CA SER A 60 2.12 8.09 6.85
C SER A 60 0.75 8.70 7.12
N ALA A 61 0.72 9.90 7.70
CA ALA A 61 -0.47 10.69 7.97
C ALA A 61 -1.54 9.95 8.80
N PHE A 62 -1.11 9.09 9.74
CA PHE A 62 -2.03 8.37 10.62
C PHE A 62 -2.85 9.33 11.48
N ALA A 63 -4.18 9.15 11.51
CA ALA A 63 -5.06 9.85 12.43
C ALA A 63 -6.17 8.91 12.93
N TRP A 64 -6.55 9.11 14.18
CA TRP A 64 -7.60 8.36 14.88
C TRP A 64 -8.60 9.34 15.46
N ASN A 65 -9.83 9.30 14.97
CA ASN A 65 -10.86 10.24 15.33
C ASN A 65 -12.13 9.53 15.77
N GLU A 66 -12.67 9.92 16.91
CA GLU A 66 -14.05 9.58 17.30
C GLU A 66 -15.01 10.34 16.41
N THR A 67 -15.90 9.64 15.74
CA THR A 67 -16.92 10.22 14.85
C THR A 67 -18.32 10.12 15.41
N GLY A 68 -18.46 9.47 16.56
CA GLY A 68 -19.71 9.31 17.30
C GLY A 68 -19.70 8.07 18.17
N GLY A 69 -20.82 7.84 18.87
CA GLY A 69 -20.99 6.71 19.76
C GLY A 69 -20.89 7.06 21.24
N ASP A 70 -21.17 6.07 22.08
CA ASP A 70 -21.19 6.20 23.54
C ASP A 70 -19.95 5.59 24.20
N THR A 71 -19.15 4.89 23.41
CA THR A 71 -17.92 4.21 23.88
C THR A 71 -16.69 4.86 23.27
N THR A 72 -15.75 5.27 24.12
CA THR A 72 -14.51 5.90 23.69
C THR A 72 -13.34 4.91 23.70
N VAL A 73 -12.54 4.92 22.63
CA VAL A 73 -11.31 4.12 22.48
C VAL A 73 -10.15 5.04 22.13
N ALA A 74 -9.22 5.19 23.04
CA ALA A 74 -8.04 6.03 22.80
C ALA A 74 -7.04 5.29 21.86
N ALA A 75 -6.25 6.04 21.09
CA ALA A 75 -5.28 5.49 20.17
C ALA A 75 -4.25 4.54 20.83
N ASN A 76 -3.88 4.80 22.08
CA ASN A 76 -2.98 3.93 22.86
C ASN A 76 -3.64 2.62 23.34
N GLN A 77 -4.94 2.44 23.13
CA GLN A 77 -5.69 1.21 23.40
C GLN A 77 -5.89 0.36 22.13
N VAL A 78 -5.49 0.87 20.98
CA VAL A 78 -5.48 0.15 19.71
C VAL A 78 -4.06 -0.33 19.44
N SER A 79 -3.87 -1.62 19.40
CA SER A 79 -2.61 -2.25 19.02
C SER A 79 -2.53 -2.41 17.51
N PHE A 80 -1.33 -2.35 16.96
CA PHE A 80 -1.09 -2.72 15.57
C PHE A 80 -0.01 -3.79 15.46
N THR A 81 -0.06 -4.56 14.37
CA THR A 81 1.04 -5.41 13.91
C THR A 81 1.27 -5.19 12.43
N THR A 82 2.54 -5.27 12.04
CA THR A 82 2.94 -5.16 10.64
C THR A 82 3.55 -6.47 10.18
N ASN A 83 3.12 -6.96 9.03
CA ASN A 83 3.66 -8.15 8.42
C ASN A 83 3.96 -7.90 6.94
N THR A 84 4.86 -8.71 6.39
CA THR A 84 5.11 -8.79 4.95
C THR A 84 4.75 -10.18 4.47
N MET A 85 3.97 -10.27 3.42
CA MET A 85 3.65 -11.55 2.78
C MET A 85 4.45 -11.75 1.50
N PRO A 86 4.72 -13.00 1.08
CA PRO A 86 5.35 -13.27 -0.22
C PRO A 86 4.58 -12.60 -1.37
N GLY A 87 5.31 -11.94 -2.27
CA GLY A 87 4.70 -11.24 -3.42
C GLY A 87 4.58 -9.73 -3.26
N GLY A 88 5.19 -9.15 -2.22
CA GLY A 88 5.20 -7.70 -2.01
C GLY A 88 3.85 -7.20 -1.45
N LEU A 89 3.32 -7.89 -0.46
CA LEU A 89 2.10 -7.50 0.24
C LEU A 89 2.47 -6.88 1.58
N GLY A 90 2.21 -5.59 1.74
CA GLY A 90 2.25 -4.92 3.04
C GLY A 90 0.96 -5.20 3.81
N VAL A 91 1.07 -5.72 5.03
CA VAL A 91 -0.06 -6.01 5.91
C VAL A 91 0.04 -5.13 7.15
N LEU A 92 -1.06 -4.50 7.49
CA LEU A 92 -1.21 -3.65 8.68
C LEU A 92 -2.49 -4.06 9.41
N ASP A 93 -2.35 -4.77 10.52
CA ASP A 93 -3.45 -5.23 11.34
C ASP A 93 -3.65 -4.33 12.55
N PHE A 94 -4.90 -4.04 12.87
CA PHE A 94 -5.31 -3.25 14.04
C PHE A 94 -6.19 -4.09 14.95
N SER A 95 -5.95 -4.05 16.27
CA SER A 95 -6.72 -4.81 17.25
C SER A 95 -6.92 -4.04 18.55
N SER A 96 -8.04 -4.27 19.22
CA SER A 96 -8.30 -3.72 20.55
C SER A 96 -9.32 -4.55 21.31
N SER A 97 -9.06 -4.80 22.59
CA SER A 97 -10.05 -5.36 23.51
C SER A 97 -11.21 -4.41 23.82
N GLN A 98 -11.08 -3.13 23.41
CA GLN A 98 -12.10 -2.10 23.60
C GLN A 98 -13.08 -2.01 22.41
N PHE A 99 -12.83 -2.73 21.32
CA PHE A 99 -13.76 -2.80 20.19
C PHE A 99 -14.98 -3.65 20.53
N SER A 100 -15.75 -3.18 21.52
CA SER A 100 -16.94 -3.88 21.99
C SER A 100 -17.98 -2.91 22.54
N VAL A 101 -19.25 -3.20 22.28
CA VAL A 101 -20.40 -2.45 22.78
C VAL A 101 -21.50 -3.41 23.25
N THR A 102 -22.32 -2.97 24.22
CA THR A 102 -23.45 -3.74 24.75
C THR A 102 -24.70 -2.87 24.88
N GLY A 103 -25.86 -3.48 24.81
CA GLY A 103 -27.13 -2.79 24.96
C GLY A 103 -27.41 -1.80 23.84
N THR A 104 -27.77 -0.58 24.18
CA THR A 104 -28.02 0.51 23.25
C THR A 104 -26.76 1.27 22.82
N ASN A 105 -25.60 0.92 23.38
CA ASN A 105 -24.34 1.64 23.12
C ASN A 105 -23.87 1.40 21.71
N SER A 106 -23.12 2.38 21.21
CA SER A 106 -22.45 2.34 19.93
C SER A 106 -21.00 2.80 20.05
N LEU A 107 -20.19 2.40 19.07
CA LEU A 107 -18.82 2.85 18.88
C LEU A 107 -18.65 3.23 17.43
N ASN A 108 -18.14 4.44 17.18
CA ASN A 108 -17.91 4.93 15.84
C ASN A 108 -16.59 5.71 15.76
N TYR A 109 -15.62 5.17 15.03
CA TYR A 109 -14.29 5.74 14.86
C TYR A 109 -13.87 5.75 13.40
N THR A 110 -13.04 6.71 13.06
CA THR A 110 -12.37 6.77 11.76
C THR A 110 -10.85 6.73 11.94
N LEU A 111 -10.23 5.72 11.35
CA LEU A 111 -8.80 5.63 11.12
C LEU A 111 -8.48 6.15 9.72
N THR A 112 -7.56 7.10 9.61
CA THR A 112 -7.03 7.53 8.30
C THR A 112 -5.52 7.36 8.25
N TYR A 113 -5.01 7.06 7.05
CA TYR A 113 -3.58 7.05 6.75
C TYR A 113 -3.36 7.14 5.23
N GLU A 114 -2.13 7.38 4.83
CA GLU A 114 -1.71 7.48 3.45
C GLU A 114 -0.66 6.42 3.15
N ILE A 115 -0.69 5.87 1.93
CA ILE A 115 0.30 4.94 1.44
C ILE A 115 0.93 5.52 0.17
N ASP A 116 2.25 5.77 0.23
CA ASP A 116 3.05 6.25 -0.89
C ASP A 116 4.09 5.20 -1.29
N PRO A 117 3.99 4.62 -2.47
CA PRO A 117 4.98 3.68 -2.98
C PRO A 117 5.98 4.37 -3.92
N PRO A 118 7.18 4.71 -3.50
CA PRO A 118 8.24 5.05 -4.45
C PRO A 118 9.04 3.80 -4.86
N PRO A 119 9.26 3.50 -6.03
CA PRO A 119 8.70 3.60 -7.37
C PRO A 119 7.73 2.45 -7.71
N ILE A 120 6.89 2.07 -6.81
CA ILE A 120 5.98 0.93 -6.85
C ILE A 120 4.57 1.47 -7.06
N ILE A 121 3.67 0.67 -7.62
CA ILE A 121 2.30 1.07 -7.90
C ILE A 121 1.35 0.17 -7.13
N ILE A 122 0.42 0.77 -6.39
CA ILE A 122 -0.64 0.07 -5.67
C ILE A 122 -1.80 -0.18 -6.63
N ARG A 123 -2.38 -1.37 -6.61
CA ARG A 123 -3.55 -1.70 -7.43
C ARG A 123 -4.63 -2.52 -6.75
N MET A 124 -4.37 -2.99 -5.55
CA MET A 124 -5.34 -3.79 -4.81
C MET A 124 -5.26 -3.44 -3.32
N PHE A 125 -6.40 -3.39 -2.71
CA PHE A 125 -6.58 -3.28 -1.28
C PHE A 125 -7.54 -4.38 -0.83
N ASP A 126 -7.17 -5.09 0.22
CA ASP A 126 -7.92 -6.17 0.82
C ASP A 126 -8.11 -5.88 2.31
N GLN A 127 -9.30 -6.17 2.83
CA GLN A 127 -9.66 -5.94 4.22
C GLN A 127 -10.23 -7.21 4.84
N ASP A 128 -9.75 -7.54 6.02
CA ASP A 128 -10.19 -8.67 6.83
C ASP A 128 -10.78 -8.18 8.16
N LEU A 129 -11.90 -8.77 8.57
CA LEU A 129 -12.51 -8.54 9.87
C LEU A 129 -12.25 -9.73 10.79
N PHE A 130 -11.68 -9.47 11.99
CA PHE A 130 -11.24 -10.52 12.89
C PHE A 130 -12.27 -10.80 13.98
N ASP A 131 -12.66 -12.07 14.11
CA ASP A 131 -13.49 -12.64 15.17
C ASP A 131 -14.69 -11.77 15.58
N PRO A 132 -15.59 -11.40 14.67
CA PRO A 132 -16.75 -10.63 15.05
C PRO A 132 -17.67 -11.45 15.98
N VAL A 133 -18.04 -10.85 17.10
CA VAL A 133 -19.02 -11.41 18.04
C VAL A 133 -20.22 -10.49 18.12
N ARG A 134 -21.38 -11.05 17.92
CA ARG A 134 -22.65 -10.32 17.94
C ARG A 134 -23.81 -11.12 18.50
N ILE A 135 -24.63 -10.54 19.37
CA ILE A 135 -25.88 -11.17 19.88
C ILE A 135 -26.83 -10.07 20.39
N PRO A 136 -27.89 -9.72 19.70
CA PRO A 136 -27.96 -9.29 18.30
C PRO A 136 -27.35 -7.89 18.15
N GLY A 137 -26.21 -7.77 17.56
CA GLY A 137 -25.51 -6.50 17.31
C GLY A 137 -25.09 -6.40 15.84
N VAL A 138 -24.47 -5.28 15.49
CA VAL A 138 -23.92 -4.99 14.17
C VAL A 138 -22.46 -4.64 14.32
N ALA A 139 -21.60 -5.25 13.52
CA ALA A 139 -20.20 -4.93 13.41
C ALA A 139 -19.87 -4.64 11.94
N ASP A 140 -19.50 -3.40 11.65
CA ASP A 140 -19.09 -2.95 10.32
C ASP A 140 -17.73 -2.30 10.37
N VAL A 141 -16.88 -2.64 9.40
CA VAL A 141 -15.63 -1.93 9.11
C VAL A 141 -15.63 -1.58 7.63
N ALA A 142 -15.86 -0.32 7.32
CA ALA A 142 -16.00 0.21 5.97
C ALA A 142 -14.78 1.08 5.63
N THR A 143 -14.05 0.72 4.57
CA THR A 143 -12.90 1.48 4.12
C THR A 143 -13.18 2.17 2.79
N ALA A 144 -13.03 3.48 2.77
CA ALA A 144 -12.99 4.31 1.57
C ALA A 144 -11.53 4.61 1.19
N ILE A 145 -11.22 4.46 -0.08
CA ILE A 145 -9.88 4.62 -0.64
C ILE A 145 -9.87 5.80 -1.60
N CYS A 146 -9.09 6.84 -1.30
CA CYS A 146 -8.89 7.96 -2.20
C CYS A 146 -7.75 7.63 -3.17
N LEU A 147 -8.03 7.54 -4.46
CA LEU A 147 -7.07 7.15 -5.48
C LEU A 147 -6.28 8.36 -5.99
N GLY A 148 -4.96 8.30 -5.86
CA GLY A 148 -4.03 9.33 -6.34
C GLY A 148 -3.81 10.51 -5.38
N ALA A 149 -4.36 10.47 -4.14
CA ALA A 149 -4.14 11.50 -3.14
C ALA A 149 -4.44 11.00 -1.71
N ALA A 150 -3.90 11.71 -0.71
CA ALA A 150 -4.34 11.60 0.68
C ALA A 150 -5.76 12.16 0.88
N TRP A 151 -6.43 11.73 1.94
CA TRP A 151 -7.66 12.37 2.41
C TRP A 151 -7.37 13.75 3.02
N VAL A 152 -8.21 14.73 2.69
CA VAL A 152 -8.18 16.06 3.33
C VAL A 152 -9.49 16.21 4.13
N GLY A 153 -9.40 15.92 5.43
CA GLY A 153 -10.61 15.72 6.25
C GLY A 153 -11.44 14.55 5.71
N ALA A 154 -12.70 14.81 5.37
CA ALA A 154 -13.61 13.81 4.79
C ALA A 154 -13.69 13.86 3.24
N VAL A 155 -12.80 14.59 2.58
CA VAL A 155 -12.85 14.80 1.12
C VAL A 155 -11.67 14.13 0.44
N CYS A 156 -11.95 13.35 -0.63
CA CYS A 156 -10.93 12.86 -1.55
C CYS A 156 -10.68 13.92 -2.63
N PRO A 157 -9.48 14.55 -2.70
CA PRO A 157 -9.22 15.67 -3.62
C PRO A 157 -9.34 15.31 -5.10
N THR A 158 -9.06 14.07 -5.46
CA THR A 158 -9.17 13.59 -6.86
C THR A 158 -10.61 13.24 -7.26
N ALA A 159 -11.53 13.21 -6.30
CA ALA A 159 -12.91 12.73 -6.46
C ALA A 159 -13.02 11.28 -6.99
N THR A 160 -11.90 10.55 -7.08
CA THR A 160 -11.86 9.15 -7.52
C THR A 160 -11.67 8.26 -6.30
N THR A 161 -12.67 7.46 -6.00
CA THR A 161 -12.66 6.59 -4.82
C THR A 161 -12.94 5.14 -5.20
N ALA A 162 -12.42 4.24 -4.36
CA ALA A 162 -12.84 2.83 -4.30
C ALA A 162 -13.27 2.54 -2.85
N SER A 163 -13.95 1.42 -2.60
CA SER A 163 -14.33 1.03 -1.25
C SER A 163 -14.32 -0.47 -1.06
N VAL A 164 -14.10 -0.88 0.17
CA VAL A 164 -14.29 -2.24 0.67
C VAL A 164 -15.07 -2.17 1.99
N ASP A 165 -15.98 -3.13 2.20
CA ASP A 165 -16.75 -3.24 3.43
C ASP A 165 -16.63 -4.67 3.94
N THR A 166 -16.28 -4.81 5.21
CA THR A 166 -16.34 -6.07 5.94
C THR A 166 -17.32 -5.90 7.09
N PHE A 167 -18.21 -6.88 7.28
CA PHE A 167 -19.29 -6.75 8.24
C PHE A 167 -19.79 -8.08 8.78
N ASP A 168 -20.45 -7.98 9.91
CA ASP A 168 -21.23 -9.03 10.50
C ASP A 168 -22.50 -8.46 11.17
N HIS A 169 -23.66 -8.65 10.50
CA HIS A 169 -24.96 -8.05 10.88
C HIS A 169 -25.91 -9.02 11.61
N GLY A 170 -25.48 -10.21 11.93
CA GLY A 170 -26.39 -11.23 12.50
C GLY A 170 -27.21 -11.98 11.45
N GLY A 171 -27.89 -13.05 11.90
CA GLY A 171 -28.78 -13.79 11.00
C GLY A 171 -28.11 -14.54 9.84
N GLY A 172 -26.77 -14.68 9.84
CA GLY A 172 -26.01 -15.35 8.78
C GLY A 172 -25.61 -14.42 7.62
N VAL A 173 -25.85 -13.13 7.71
CA VAL A 173 -25.38 -12.13 6.72
C VAL A 173 -24.05 -11.56 7.21
N ASN A 174 -22.96 -12.05 6.66
CA ASN A 174 -21.60 -11.58 6.97
C ASN A 174 -20.72 -11.54 5.72
N GLN A 175 -19.74 -10.64 5.75
CA GLN A 175 -18.64 -10.56 4.79
C GLN A 175 -17.37 -10.23 5.59
N LEU A 176 -16.61 -11.26 5.96
CA LEU A 176 -15.47 -11.11 6.83
C LEU A 176 -14.20 -10.72 6.09
N THR A 177 -14.17 -10.93 4.78
CA THR A 177 -13.07 -10.52 3.88
C THR A 177 -13.66 -9.85 2.66
N ASN A 178 -13.03 -8.77 2.20
CA ASN A 178 -13.41 -8.10 0.97
C ASN A 178 -12.20 -7.44 0.32
N SER A 179 -12.19 -7.35 -1.01
CA SER A 179 -11.08 -6.76 -1.75
C SER A 179 -11.57 -5.90 -2.91
N VAL A 180 -10.79 -4.90 -3.26
CA VAL A 180 -11.01 -4.08 -4.43
C VAL A 180 -9.72 -3.94 -5.25
N THR A 181 -9.87 -4.03 -6.56
CA THR A 181 -8.80 -3.72 -7.52
C THR A 181 -9.14 -2.43 -8.25
N PHE A 182 -8.13 -1.60 -8.48
CA PHE A 182 -8.28 -0.31 -9.15
C PHE A 182 -7.11 -0.07 -10.13
N ALA A 183 -7.24 0.97 -10.95
CA ALA A 183 -6.14 1.38 -11.80
C ALA A 183 -4.90 1.71 -10.95
N PRO A 184 -3.69 1.36 -11.43
CA PRO A 184 -2.46 1.57 -10.67
C PRO A 184 -2.29 3.01 -10.16
N GLN A 185 -1.98 3.16 -8.86
CA GLN A 185 -1.84 4.45 -8.18
C GLN A 185 -0.45 4.58 -7.55
N SER A 186 0.09 5.80 -7.58
CA SER A 186 1.33 6.16 -6.89
C SER A 186 1.10 6.62 -5.45
N THR A 187 -0.12 6.92 -5.07
CA THR A 187 -0.54 7.35 -3.74
C THR A 187 -1.97 6.91 -3.52
N VAL A 188 -2.27 6.40 -2.34
CA VAL A 188 -3.65 6.14 -1.91
C VAL A 188 -3.86 6.62 -0.49
N GLY A 189 -4.96 7.35 -0.27
CA GLY A 189 -5.43 7.71 1.06
C GLY A 189 -6.45 6.69 1.54
N ILE A 190 -6.29 6.19 2.75
CA ILE A 190 -7.18 5.22 3.38
C ILE A 190 -8.01 5.92 4.45
N SER A 191 -9.31 5.63 4.50
CA SER A 191 -10.23 6.10 5.54
C SER A 191 -11.13 4.94 5.95
N THR A 192 -10.83 4.32 7.08
CA THR A 192 -11.57 3.17 7.62
C THR A 192 -12.48 3.63 8.74
N VAL A 193 -13.78 3.39 8.59
CA VAL A 193 -14.80 3.64 9.61
C VAL A 193 -15.13 2.33 10.31
N ILE A 194 -14.99 2.32 11.63
CA ILE A 194 -15.38 1.21 12.50
C ILE A 194 -16.71 1.60 13.16
N ASN A 195 -17.75 0.80 12.93
CA ASN A 195 -19.07 1.03 13.48
C ASN A 195 -19.58 -0.23 14.19
N LEU A 196 -19.71 -0.17 15.50
CA LEU A 196 -20.28 -1.23 16.31
C LEU A 196 -21.57 -0.75 16.98
N GLN A 197 -22.61 -1.55 16.94
CA GLN A 197 -23.90 -1.26 17.57
C GLN A 197 -24.41 -2.48 18.36
N GLY A 198 -24.73 -2.31 19.62
CA GLY A 198 -25.16 -3.40 20.50
C GLY A 198 -26.58 -3.91 20.23
N GLY A 199 -27.41 -3.19 19.45
CA GLY A 199 -28.73 -3.66 19.02
C GLY A 199 -29.79 -3.74 20.11
N GLY A 200 -29.73 -2.86 21.09
CA GLY A 200 -30.72 -2.75 22.18
C GLY A 200 -30.43 -3.65 23.37
N THR A 201 -30.66 -4.96 23.28
CA THR A 201 -30.39 -5.91 24.37
C THR A 201 -29.16 -6.80 24.11
N GLY A 202 -28.46 -6.58 23.00
CA GLY A 202 -27.38 -7.40 22.54
C GLY A 202 -25.98 -6.85 22.78
N SER A 203 -25.05 -7.35 22.01
CA SER A 203 -23.66 -6.88 21.98
C SER A 203 -23.08 -7.00 20.57
N ALA A 204 -22.09 -6.16 20.26
CA ALA A 204 -21.22 -6.30 19.11
C ALA A 204 -19.78 -6.12 19.57
N ALA A 205 -18.90 -6.92 19.02
CA ALA A 205 -17.46 -6.80 19.23
C ALA A 205 -16.71 -7.33 18.00
N ILE A 206 -15.51 -6.81 17.80
CA ILE A 206 -14.49 -7.37 16.91
C ILE A 206 -13.19 -7.47 17.68
N THR A 207 -12.30 -8.40 17.35
CA THR A 207 -10.94 -8.40 17.92
C THR A 207 -10.04 -7.42 17.17
N GLY A 208 -10.36 -7.15 15.89
CA GLY A 208 -9.61 -6.22 15.07
C GLY A 208 -10.02 -6.29 13.60
N PHE A 209 -9.24 -5.63 12.76
CA PHE A 209 -9.30 -5.69 11.31
C PHE A 209 -7.90 -5.55 10.72
N GLY A 210 -7.70 -6.08 9.51
CA GLY A 210 -6.43 -6.04 8.80
C GLY A 210 -6.60 -5.45 7.41
N ASP A 211 -5.62 -4.66 7.02
CA ASP A 211 -5.51 -4.03 5.71
C ASP A 211 -4.31 -4.59 4.97
N THR A 212 -4.54 -5.19 3.80
CA THR A 212 -3.49 -5.73 2.93
C THR A 212 -3.42 -4.94 1.64
N THR A 213 -2.22 -4.47 1.31
CA THR A 213 -1.97 -3.67 0.10
C THR A 213 -1.08 -4.44 -0.86
N GLN A 214 -1.54 -4.65 -2.10
CA GLN A 214 -0.75 -5.31 -3.14
C GLN A 214 -0.06 -4.31 -4.04
N MET A 215 1.25 -4.53 -4.21
CA MET A 215 2.13 -3.80 -5.10
C MET A 215 2.38 -4.52 -6.41
N ILE A 216 2.62 -3.74 -7.47
CA ILE A 216 3.18 -4.26 -8.73
C ILE A 216 4.40 -3.43 -9.07
N PRO A 217 5.55 -4.07 -9.36
CA PRO A 217 6.68 -3.35 -9.92
C PRO A 217 6.28 -2.65 -11.21
N GLU A 218 6.72 -1.40 -11.40
CA GLU A 218 6.42 -0.65 -12.63
C GLU A 218 6.79 -1.46 -13.88
N PRO A 219 5.94 -1.46 -14.92
CA PRO A 219 6.23 -2.13 -16.20
C PRO A 219 7.57 -1.70 -16.81
N ALA A 220 8.00 -0.46 -16.53
CA ALA A 220 9.30 0.06 -16.93
C ALA A 220 10.48 -0.74 -16.34
N ALA A 221 10.36 -1.27 -15.13
CA ALA A 221 11.41 -2.10 -14.52
C ALA A 221 11.60 -3.41 -15.28
N TYR A 222 10.54 -4.08 -15.70
CA TYR A 222 10.62 -5.28 -16.54
C TYR A 222 11.18 -4.97 -17.93
N LEU A 223 10.81 -3.83 -18.52
CA LEU A 223 11.33 -3.40 -19.82
C LEU A 223 12.84 -3.12 -19.74
N LEU A 224 13.31 -2.45 -18.68
CA LEU A 224 14.74 -2.19 -18.47
C LEU A 224 15.53 -3.48 -18.27
N VAL A 225 15.02 -4.45 -17.51
CA VAL A 225 15.64 -5.77 -17.35
C VAL A 225 15.69 -6.50 -18.69
N ALA A 226 14.59 -6.50 -19.45
CA ALA A 226 14.53 -7.14 -20.77
C ALA A 226 15.51 -6.49 -21.76
N LEU A 227 15.58 -5.16 -21.81
CA LEU A 227 16.54 -4.42 -22.63
C LEU A 227 18.00 -4.69 -22.21
N GLY A 228 18.27 -4.75 -20.90
CA GLY A 228 19.57 -5.09 -20.36
C GLY A 228 20.02 -6.50 -20.75
N LEU A 229 19.15 -7.48 -20.65
CA LEU A 229 19.41 -8.85 -21.10
C LEU A 229 19.62 -8.93 -22.61
N ALA A 230 18.79 -8.24 -23.39
CA ALA A 230 18.95 -8.19 -24.85
C ALA A 230 20.31 -7.56 -25.26
N ALA A 231 20.72 -6.49 -24.59
CA ALA A 231 22.03 -5.85 -24.81
C ALA A 231 23.19 -6.80 -24.46
N LEU A 232 23.10 -7.55 -23.36
CA LEU A 232 24.12 -8.55 -22.98
C LEU A 232 24.24 -9.68 -23.99
N VAL A 233 23.11 -10.20 -24.48
CA VAL A 233 23.11 -11.23 -25.53
C VAL A 233 23.73 -10.71 -26.82
N TRP A 234 23.41 -9.49 -27.22
CA TRP A 234 23.98 -8.84 -28.39
C TRP A 234 25.49 -8.63 -28.29
N LEU A 235 25.96 -8.14 -27.14
CA LEU A 235 27.41 -7.98 -26.89
C LEU A 235 28.16 -9.32 -26.92
N ARG A 236 27.59 -10.39 -26.35
CA ARG A 236 28.16 -11.73 -26.43
C ARG A 236 28.26 -12.25 -27.87
N SER A 237 27.21 -12.03 -28.66
CA SER A 237 27.19 -12.46 -30.06
C SER A 237 28.21 -11.75 -30.92
N LYS A 238 28.45 -10.45 -30.66
CA LYS A 238 29.53 -9.70 -31.34
C LYS A 238 30.92 -10.19 -30.98
N ARG A 239 31.20 -10.47 -29.69
CA ARG A 239 32.49 -11.01 -29.24
C ARG A 239 32.80 -12.37 -29.88
N ALA A 240 31.79 -13.26 -29.96
CA ALA A 240 31.99 -14.57 -30.60
C ALA A 240 32.36 -14.46 -32.08
N ARG A 241 31.81 -13.47 -32.81
CA ARG A 241 32.14 -13.22 -34.22
C ARG A 241 33.59 -12.67 -34.39
N LEU A 242 34.05 -11.83 -33.50
CA LEU A 242 35.41 -11.28 -33.57
C LEU A 242 36.46 -12.35 -33.32
N VAL A 243 36.23 -13.29 -32.40
CA VAL A 243 37.13 -14.41 -32.14
C VAL A 243 37.22 -15.36 -33.35
N SER A 244 36.09 -15.62 -34.01
CA SER A 244 36.08 -16.50 -35.22
C SER A 244 36.82 -15.92 -36.42
N ILE A 245 36.91 -14.59 -36.53
CA ILE A 245 37.66 -13.92 -37.62
C ILE A 245 39.18 -13.97 -37.38
N SER A 246 39.61 -13.89 -36.12
CA SER A 246 41.04 -13.94 -35.79
C SER A 246 41.68 -15.31 -36.02
N VAL A 247 40.92 -16.40 -35.84
CA VAL A 247 41.41 -17.78 -36.05
C VAL A 247 41.57 -18.11 -37.54
N ARG A 248 40.81 -17.48 -38.45
CA ARG A 248 40.94 -17.71 -39.93
C ARG A 248 42.08 -16.96 -40.57
N ARG A 249 42.83 -16.15 -39.87
CA ARG A 249 43.92 -15.31 -40.42
C ARG A 249 45.32 -15.87 -40.10
N SER A 250 45.38 -16.99 -39.40
CA SER A 250 46.62 -17.66 -38.99
C SER A 250 46.94 -18.94 -39.79
N ASP A 251 46.17 -19.27 -40.82
CA ASP A 251 46.46 -20.32 -41.84
C ASP A 251 46.78 -19.63 -43.18
#